data_b1b9de9d6343a345b9f287ccc9d26672
#
_entry.id   b1b9de9d6343a345b9f287ccc9d26672
#
_cell.length_a   1.000
_cell.length_b   1.000
_cell.length_c   1.000
_cell.angle_alpha   90.00
_cell.angle_beta   90.00
_cell.angle_gamma   90.00
#
_symmetry.space_group_name_H-M   'P 1'
#
loop_
_entity.id
_entity.type
_entity.pdbx_description
1 polymer ?
#
loop_
_entity_poly.entity_id
_entity_poly.type
_entity_poly.pdbx_seq_one_letter_code
_entity_poly.pdbx_strand_id
1 'polypeptide(L)'
;MKNFAPRLVAVTLTILLALAGCSDGKDNPPRQTKPVPNPLVSMPPDEGAINLLAQNFDLADVGYEQAEYFLEGTATSFTNVNELGTDGFWEVAPGEEAFYRTRIIVYRPANPADFNGNVLVEWLNVTAGFETPPSWGTGQLQMRRGGSVWIGVSAQLIGIEGADRGLLPLHLKAVNPVRYGTLAHPGDSFSYDIFSQVAQALRNPEGINPLEGLDVRHLIAYGESQSAGRLVTYINALQPMYQTYDGYMVHSRGDGSSSLSQEPQVAIATPNATRIRTDLDVPVMTFETETDVLGLGFAAARQPDTNTVRTWEVAGTAHGDYYTFVSGRDDAFGDPVFASVIEEPSILGFITCDRPMNNGPHHYVFNRAVRALNDWVGNGTLPPVSPQLELNDDQSDYLYDDLGNVRGGIRTPYVDAPSAILLGDENTGASFCRLFGSTRLFSAQEMVTLYTDQAGFVAAVTAATEDAVTRDFLLREDADAIIEWAPTQWDWQVD
;
A
#
# COMPACT_ATOMS: atom_id res chain seq x y z
N MET A 1 -6.14 17.54 96.19
CA MET A 1 -7.36 17.78 95.48
C MET A 1 -6.98 18.29 94.08
N LYS A 2 -6.76 17.43 93.15
CA LYS A 2 -6.44 17.75 91.76
C LYS A 2 -7.34 16.97 90.85
N ASN A 3 -8.18 17.69 90.08
CA ASN A 3 -9.10 17.16 89.12
C ASN A 3 -8.31 16.71 87.88
N PHE A 4 -8.51 15.49 87.50
CA PHE A 4 -8.10 14.99 86.17
C PHE A 4 -9.36 14.75 85.29
N ALA A 5 -9.45 15.47 84.20
CA ALA A 5 -10.47 15.23 83.17
C ALA A 5 -9.90 14.26 82.12
N PRO A 6 -10.67 13.29 81.62
CA PRO A 6 -10.21 12.40 80.55
C PRO A 6 -10.41 13.06 79.18
N ARG A 7 -9.39 13.00 78.34
CA ARG A 7 -9.45 13.31 76.92
C ARG A 7 -10.11 12.17 76.13
N LEU A 8 -11.21 12.49 75.44
CA LEU A 8 -11.82 11.65 74.44
C LEU A 8 -10.97 11.71 73.17
N VAL A 9 -10.48 10.53 72.71
CA VAL A 9 -9.85 10.36 71.40
C VAL A 9 -10.94 9.86 70.45
N ALA A 10 -11.32 10.71 69.51
CA ALA A 10 -12.21 10.32 68.40
C ALA A 10 -11.39 9.56 67.35
N VAL A 11 -11.66 8.31 67.17
CA VAL A 11 -11.14 7.51 66.06
C VAL A 11 -12.10 7.63 64.90
N THR A 12 -11.68 8.36 63.85
CA THR A 12 -12.42 8.46 62.57
C THR A 12 -12.09 7.24 61.72
N LEU A 13 -13.06 6.36 61.58
CA LEU A 13 -12.98 5.17 60.70
C LEU A 13 -13.28 5.60 59.29
N THR A 14 -12.26 5.73 58.43
CA THR A 14 -12.44 5.99 57.01
C THR A 14 -12.71 4.66 56.27
N ILE A 15 -13.94 4.44 55.87
CA ILE A 15 -14.32 3.30 55.03
C ILE A 15 -13.90 3.63 53.57
N LEU A 16 -12.82 2.98 53.09
CA LEU A 16 -12.53 2.92 51.64
C LEU A 16 -13.47 1.90 51.01
N LEU A 17 -14.45 2.36 50.22
CA LEU A 17 -15.15 1.55 49.27
C LEU A 17 -14.20 1.26 48.09
N ALA A 18 -13.67 0.06 48.01
CA ALA A 18 -13.03 -0.46 46.80
C ALA A 18 -14.14 -0.81 45.81
N LEU A 19 -14.31 -0.01 44.78
CA LEU A 19 -15.03 -0.37 43.56
C LEU A 19 -14.18 -1.42 42.81
N ALA A 20 -14.49 -2.69 42.99
CA ALA A 20 -13.99 -3.77 42.15
C ALA A 20 -14.70 -3.65 40.78
N GLY A 21 -14.04 -2.96 39.83
CA GLY A 21 -14.38 -3.05 38.41
C GLY A 21 -13.92 -4.41 37.90
N CYS A 22 -14.84 -5.30 37.58
CA CYS A 22 -14.54 -6.49 36.78
C CYS A 22 -14.15 -6.01 35.36
N SER A 23 -12.86 -5.96 35.08
CA SER A 23 -12.36 -5.96 33.70
C SER A 23 -12.00 -7.41 33.40
N ASP A 24 -12.83 -8.10 32.60
CA ASP A 24 -12.45 -9.34 31.94
C ASP A 24 -11.47 -9.03 30.78
N GLY A 25 -10.37 -8.38 31.11
CA GLY A 25 -9.20 -8.31 30.26
C GLY A 25 -8.36 -9.54 30.53
N LYS A 26 -8.30 -10.47 29.60
CA LYS A 26 -7.21 -11.44 29.56
C LYS A 26 -5.95 -10.63 29.34
N ASP A 27 -5.21 -10.32 30.40
CA ASP A 27 -3.83 -9.84 30.32
C ASP A 27 -3.00 -10.93 29.66
N ASN A 28 -2.89 -10.88 28.33
CA ASN A 28 -1.86 -11.66 27.65
C ASN A 28 -0.51 -11.13 28.16
N PRO A 29 0.41 -12.00 28.58
CA PRO A 29 1.74 -11.57 28.98
C PRO A 29 2.36 -10.79 27.80
N PRO A 30 3.16 -9.74 28.06
CA PRO A 30 3.79 -8.98 26.99
C PRO A 30 4.57 -9.94 26.09
N ARG A 31 4.30 -9.90 24.78
CA ARG A 31 4.98 -10.75 23.81
C ARG A 31 6.47 -10.43 23.87
N GLN A 32 7.30 -11.45 24.03
CA GLN A 32 8.74 -11.29 23.98
C GLN A 32 9.13 -11.12 22.50
N THR A 33 9.52 -9.92 22.11
CA THR A 33 10.08 -9.66 20.79
C THR A 33 11.46 -10.29 20.65
N LYS A 34 11.72 -10.91 19.50
CA LYS A 34 13.08 -11.35 19.14
C LYS A 34 13.84 -10.18 18.54
N PRO A 35 15.12 -9.99 18.88
CA PRO A 35 15.93 -8.98 18.21
C PRO A 35 16.12 -9.36 16.74
N VAL A 36 15.95 -8.39 15.86
CA VAL A 36 16.28 -8.51 14.44
C VAL A 36 17.78 -8.23 14.27
N PRO A 37 18.54 -9.09 13.55
CA PRO A 37 19.94 -8.80 13.24
C PRO A 37 20.10 -7.46 12.52
N ASN A 38 21.19 -6.75 12.79
CA ASN A 38 21.48 -5.47 12.14
C ASN A 38 22.39 -5.70 10.93
N PRO A 39 21.96 -5.37 9.71
CA PRO A 39 22.80 -5.52 8.52
C PRO A 39 23.79 -4.38 8.40
N LEU A 40 24.91 -4.63 7.74
CA LEU A 40 25.85 -3.59 7.37
C LEU A 40 25.34 -2.81 6.16
N VAL A 41 25.24 -1.50 6.29
CA VAL A 41 24.86 -0.57 5.21
C VAL A 41 26.12 0.02 4.57
N SER A 42 26.20 -0.03 3.25
CA SER A 42 27.34 0.47 2.46
C SER A 42 26.88 1.18 1.18
N MET A 43 27.78 1.96 0.58
CA MET A 43 27.53 2.53 -0.75
C MET A 43 27.69 1.47 -1.84
N PRO A 44 26.84 1.51 -2.89
CA PRO A 44 27.10 0.74 -4.10
C PRO A 44 28.36 1.26 -4.81
N PRO A 45 28.96 0.49 -5.73
CA PRO A 45 29.98 1.01 -6.63
C PRO A 45 29.46 2.25 -7.38
N ASP A 46 30.30 3.28 -7.51
CA ASP A 46 29.94 4.54 -8.19
C ASP A 46 30.06 4.37 -9.72
N GLU A 47 29.20 3.51 -10.29
CA GLU A 47 29.19 3.23 -11.72
C GLU A 47 27.76 3.10 -12.25
N GLY A 48 27.38 4.07 -13.08
CA GLY A 48 26.07 4.14 -13.75
C GLY A 48 24.94 4.68 -12.88
N ALA A 49 23.79 4.86 -13.52
CA ALA A 49 22.58 5.36 -12.86
C ALA A 49 21.90 4.29 -11.99
N ILE A 50 21.17 4.73 -11.00
CA ILE A 50 20.24 3.91 -10.22
C ILE A 50 19.15 3.39 -11.15
N ASN A 51 18.92 2.07 -11.15
CA ASN A 51 17.91 1.46 -12.01
C ASN A 51 16.60 1.27 -11.24
N LEU A 52 15.63 2.10 -11.54
CA LEU A 52 14.22 1.92 -11.16
C LEU A 52 13.33 2.75 -12.08
N LEU A 53 12.31 2.13 -12.65
CA LEU A 53 11.33 2.81 -13.50
C LEU A 53 10.20 3.38 -12.63
N ALA A 54 10.49 4.46 -11.90
CA ALA A 54 9.55 5.05 -10.93
C ALA A 54 8.82 6.29 -11.47
N GLN A 55 9.55 7.28 -11.98
CA GLN A 55 9.01 8.53 -12.51
C GLN A 55 9.86 9.04 -13.69
N ASN A 56 9.32 9.99 -14.45
CA ASN A 56 10.00 10.64 -15.59
C ASN A 56 10.51 12.06 -15.26
N PHE A 57 10.06 12.66 -14.14
CA PHE A 57 10.54 13.98 -13.69
C PHE A 57 11.77 13.85 -12.78
N ASP A 58 12.54 14.92 -12.66
CA ASP A 58 13.65 15.00 -11.71
C ASP A 58 13.09 15.23 -10.30
N LEU A 59 13.52 14.39 -9.35
CA LEU A 59 13.13 14.54 -7.95
C LEU A 59 13.57 15.88 -7.35
N ALA A 60 14.67 16.46 -7.84
CA ALA A 60 15.13 17.78 -7.39
C ALA A 60 14.14 18.91 -7.72
N ASP A 61 13.41 18.81 -8.85
CA ASP A 61 12.39 19.78 -9.24
C ASP A 61 11.20 19.81 -8.27
N VAL A 62 10.99 18.72 -7.55
CA VAL A 62 9.91 18.55 -6.56
C VAL A 62 10.42 18.55 -5.11
N GLY A 63 11.65 19.00 -4.89
CA GLY A 63 12.24 19.16 -3.55
C GLY A 63 12.67 17.85 -2.88
N TYR A 64 12.91 16.79 -3.67
CA TYR A 64 13.36 15.49 -3.19
C TYR A 64 14.74 15.15 -3.77
N GLU A 65 15.42 14.22 -3.12
CA GLU A 65 16.67 13.64 -3.61
C GLU A 65 16.61 12.11 -3.57
N GLN A 66 17.42 11.49 -4.42
CA GLN A 66 17.53 10.05 -4.55
C GLN A 66 18.89 9.56 -4.05
N ALA A 67 18.88 8.47 -3.29
CA ALA A 67 20.08 7.73 -2.89
C ALA A 67 19.87 6.22 -3.03
N GLU A 68 20.95 5.46 -3.11
CA GLU A 68 20.91 3.99 -3.14
C GLU A 68 21.98 3.45 -2.20
N TYR A 69 21.62 2.42 -1.43
CA TYR A 69 22.50 1.76 -0.48
C TYR A 69 22.42 0.24 -0.64
N PHE A 70 23.53 -0.43 -0.34
CA PHE A 70 23.56 -1.88 -0.23
C PHE A 70 23.51 -2.28 1.24
N LEU A 71 22.75 -3.33 1.52
CA LEU A 71 22.64 -3.96 2.83
C LEU A 71 23.12 -5.39 2.72
N GLU A 72 23.98 -5.80 3.66
CA GLU A 72 24.47 -7.18 3.73
C GLU A 72 24.42 -7.73 5.14
N GLY A 73 24.15 -9.02 5.24
CA GLY A 73 24.05 -9.71 6.51
C GLY A 73 23.76 -11.19 6.33
N THR A 74 23.32 -11.81 7.41
CA THR A 74 22.81 -13.19 7.41
C THR A 74 21.31 -13.13 7.62
N ALA A 75 20.53 -13.66 6.68
CA ALA A 75 19.08 -13.75 6.78
C ALA A 75 18.65 -15.15 7.18
N THR A 76 17.53 -15.23 7.87
CA THR A 76 16.91 -16.45 8.39
C THR A 76 15.66 -16.78 7.59
N SER A 77 15.50 -18.04 7.16
CA SER A 77 14.21 -18.58 6.70
C SER A 77 13.34 -18.97 7.89
N PHE A 78 12.06 -19.25 7.65
CA PHE A 78 11.13 -19.61 8.71
C PHE A 78 10.39 -20.92 8.42
N THR A 79 10.06 -21.63 9.49
CA THR A 79 9.20 -22.81 9.46
C THR A 79 7.95 -22.55 10.32
N ASN A 80 6.83 -23.16 9.96
CA ASN A 80 5.62 -23.06 10.76
C ASN A 80 5.71 -23.94 12.01
N VAL A 81 5.18 -23.43 13.14
CA VAL A 81 5.04 -24.15 14.41
C VAL A 81 3.65 -24.74 14.51
N ASN A 82 2.63 -23.98 14.11
CA ASN A 82 1.25 -24.42 14.00
C ASN A 82 0.83 -24.59 12.54
N GLU A 83 -0.35 -25.15 12.30
CA GLU A 83 -0.99 -25.12 11.00
C GLU A 83 -1.29 -23.67 10.60
N LEU A 84 -0.97 -23.29 9.36
CA LEU A 84 -1.25 -21.94 8.84
C LEU A 84 -2.73 -21.86 8.45
N GLY A 85 -3.57 -21.41 9.39
CA GLY A 85 -5.01 -21.24 9.19
C GLY A 85 -5.37 -19.98 8.41
N THR A 86 -6.61 -19.93 7.88
CA THR A 86 -7.15 -18.75 7.15
C THR A 86 -7.37 -17.53 8.04
N ASP A 87 -7.30 -17.67 9.35
CA ASP A 87 -7.48 -16.62 10.34
C ASP A 87 -6.21 -15.78 10.58
N GLY A 88 -5.06 -16.20 10.02
CA GLY A 88 -3.80 -15.50 10.10
C GLY A 88 -3.05 -15.63 11.44
N PHE A 89 -3.54 -16.39 12.41
CA PHE A 89 -2.86 -16.61 13.70
C PHE A 89 -1.71 -17.62 13.57
N TRP A 90 -0.69 -17.23 12.83
CA TRP A 90 0.44 -18.08 12.51
C TRP A 90 1.56 -17.93 13.54
N GLU A 91 2.13 -19.07 13.92
CA GLU A 91 3.32 -19.17 14.76
C GLU A 91 4.45 -19.76 13.94
N VAL A 92 5.61 -19.11 13.96
CA VAL A 92 6.77 -19.52 13.18
C VAL A 92 8.03 -19.61 14.04
N ALA A 93 8.97 -20.42 13.59
CA ALA A 93 10.28 -20.59 14.19
C ALA A 93 11.37 -20.33 13.16
N PRO A 94 12.57 -19.86 13.58
CA PRO A 94 13.73 -19.75 12.72
C PRO A 94 14.12 -21.10 12.07
N GLY A 95 14.43 -21.06 10.78
CA GLY A 95 14.93 -22.17 9.99
C GLY A 95 16.41 -22.03 9.66
N GLU A 96 16.75 -22.14 8.38
CA GLU A 96 18.11 -22.02 7.87
C GLU A 96 18.59 -20.56 7.79
N GLU A 97 19.89 -20.36 7.87
CA GLU A 97 20.52 -19.07 7.71
C GLU A 97 21.35 -19.03 6.42
N ALA A 98 21.35 -17.87 5.73
CA ALA A 98 22.14 -17.66 4.54
C ALA A 98 22.61 -16.20 4.43
N PHE A 99 23.81 -16.01 3.86
CA PHE A 99 24.31 -14.70 3.53
C PHE A 99 23.45 -14.04 2.45
N TYR A 100 23.21 -12.74 2.58
CA TYR A 100 22.61 -11.91 1.54
C TYR A 100 23.34 -10.58 1.38
N ARG A 101 23.24 -10.01 0.18
CA ARG A 101 23.53 -8.61 -0.11
C ARG A 101 22.47 -8.10 -1.06
N THR A 102 21.67 -7.16 -0.59
CA THR A 102 20.59 -6.54 -1.37
C THR A 102 20.75 -5.04 -1.44
N ARG A 103 19.80 -4.33 -2.05
CA ARG A 103 19.78 -2.87 -2.11
C ARG A 103 18.49 -2.28 -1.56
N ILE A 104 18.58 -1.02 -1.14
CA ILE A 104 17.45 -0.11 -0.96
C ILE A 104 17.67 1.15 -1.79
N ILE A 105 16.56 1.70 -2.30
CA ILE A 105 16.52 3.03 -2.91
C ILE A 105 15.79 3.95 -1.96
N VAL A 106 16.29 5.15 -1.75
CA VAL A 106 15.73 6.14 -0.81
C VAL A 106 15.37 7.38 -1.59
N TYR A 107 14.10 7.81 -1.51
CA TYR A 107 13.63 9.12 -1.92
C TYR A 107 13.27 9.90 -0.66
N ARG A 108 13.88 11.06 -0.45
CA ARG A 108 13.71 11.85 0.77
C ARG A 108 13.63 13.35 0.47
N PRO A 109 12.96 14.14 1.31
CA PRO A 109 13.01 15.60 1.19
C PRO A 109 14.45 16.09 1.19
N ALA A 110 14.81 16.93 0.21
CA ALA A 110 16.13 17.55 0.11
C ALA A 110 16.41 18.52 1.27
N ASN A 111 15.36 19.13 1.82
CA ASN A 111 15.43 19.91 3.05
C ASN A 111 14.94 19.04 4.23
N PRO A 112 15.80 18.69 5.20
CA PRO A 112 15.42 17.86 6.34
C PRO A 112 14.25 18.42 7.17
N ALA A 113 14.01 19.73 7.14
CA ALA A 113 12.89 20.36 7.85
C ALA A 113 11.51 20.00 7.29
N ASP A 114 11.45 19.54 6.04
CA ASP A 114 10.23 19.13 5.38
C ASP A 114 9.86 17.67 5.66
N PHE A 115 10.73 16.92 6.35
CA PHE A 115 10.47 15.54 6.72
C PHE A 115 9.44 15.45 7.85
N ASN A 116 8.37 14.68 7.62
CA ASN A 116 7.26 14.52 8.56
C ASN A 116 7.48 13.44 9.64
N GLY A 117 8.59 12.71 9.61
CA GLY A 117 8.90 11.61 10.53
C GLY A 117 8.47 10.22 10.06
N ASN A 118 7.74 10.10 8.94
CA ASN A 118 7.28 8.83 8.41
C ASN A 118 8.18 8.33 7.29
N VAL A 119 8.60 7.07 7.37
CA VAL A 119 9.32 6.36 6.32
C VAL A 119 8.44 5.25 5.78
N LEU A 120 8.09 5.35 4.50
CA LEU A 120 7.24 4.41 3.78
C LEU A 120 8.14 3.40 3.07
N VAL A 121 8.10 2.14 3.51
CA VAL A 121 9.02 1.09 3.06
C VAL A 121 8.28 0.14 2.14
N GLU A 122 8.50 0.27 0.84
CA GLU A 122 7.83 -0.53 -0.18
C GLU A 122 8.63 -1.79 -0.52
N TRP A 123 7.99 -2.94 -0.40
CA TRP A 123 8.45 -4.19 -0.96
C TRP A 123 8.27 -4.13 -2.48
N LEU A 124 9.34 -3.91 -3.23
CA LEU A 124 9.29 -3.75 -4.68
C LEU A 124 8.65 -4.98 -5.35
N ASN A 125 7.70 -4.72 -6.24
CA ASN A 125 7.00 -5.77 -6.98
C ASN A 125 7.88 -6.34 -8.10
N VAL A 126 7.86 -7.66 -8.29
CA VAL A 126 8.69 -8.36 -9.29
C VAL A 126 7.85 -9.20 -10.26
N THR A 127 6.55 -9.00 -10.35
CA THR A 127 5.64 -9.76 -11.22
C THR A 127 6.05 -9.69 -12.71
N ALA A 128 6.62 -8.56 -13.14
CA ALA A 128 7.10 -8.37 -14.50
C ALA A 128 8.46 -9.05 -14.80
N GLY A 129 9.10 -9.68 -13.80
CA GLY A 129 10.45 -10.25 -13.89
C GLY A 129 11.57 -9.25 -13.60
N PHE A 130 11.22 -8.04 -13.22
CA PHE A 130 12.10 -6.96 -12.74
C PHE A 130 11.34 -6.11 -11.72
N GLU A 131 12.06 -5.25 -11.03
CA GLU A 131 11.50 -4.42 -9.96
C GLU A 131 10.68 -3.25 -10.45
N THR A 132 9.47 -3.10 -9.90
CA THR A 132 8.60 -1.93 -10.07
C THR A 132 8.11 -1.43 -8.71
N PRO A 133 7.90 -0.12 -8.55
CA PRO A 133 7.36 0.49 -7.34
C PRO A 133 5.89 0.93 -7.52
N PRO A 134 4.90 0.03 -7.60
CA PRO A 134 3.54 0.43 -7.94
C PRO A 134 2.85 1.28 -6.89
N SER A 135 3.14 1.10 -5.59
CA SER A 135 2.58 1.97 -4.55
C SER A 135 3.15 3.40 -4.66
N TRP A 136 4.44 3.54 -5.01
CA TRP A 136 4.99 4.84 -5.39
C TRP A 136 4.32 5.39 -6.65
N GLY A 137 4.19 4.59 -7.70
CA GLY A 137 3.55 4.98 -8.96
C GLY A 137 2.14 5.56 -8.77
N THR A 138 1.36 4.96 -7.86
CA THR A 138 -0.01 5.38 -7.56
C THR A 138 -0.07 6.57 -6.59
N GLY A 139 0.79 6.59 -5.54
CA GLY A 139 0.66 7.52 -4.41
C GLY A 139 1.79 8.52 -4.22
N GLN A 140 2.77 8.60 -5.15
CA GLN A 140 3.96 9.44 -5.02
C GLN A 140 3.64 10.91 -4.74
N LEU A 141 2.56 11.40 -5.33
CA LEU A 141 2.14 12.79 -5.16
C LEU A 141 1.84 13.09 -3.69
N GLN A 142 1.03 12.26 -3.03
CA GLN A 142 0.70 12.43 -1.61
C GLN A 142 1.86 12.08 -0.68
N MET A 143 2.67 11.07 -1.01
CA MET A 143 3.86 10.73 -0.23
C MET A 143 4.83 11.93 -0.14
N ARG A 144 5.03 12.63 -1.26
CA ARG A 144 5.85 13.85 -1.35
C ARG A 144 5.18 15.07 -0.71
N ARG A 145 3.90 15.35 -1.00
CA ARG A 145 3.14 16.44 -0.37
C ARG A 145 3.15 16.33 1.16
N GLY A 146 3.08 15.09 1.66
CA GLY A 146 3.14 14.81 3.08
C GLY A 146 4.53 14.95 3.70
N GLY A 147 5.61 15.07 2.91
CA GLY A 147 6.98 15.12 3.40
C GLY A 147 7.51 13.78 3.92
N SER A 148 6.99 12.65 3.43
CA SER A 148 7.46 11.32 3.83
C SER A 148 8.75 10.94 3.09
N VAL A 149 9.60 10.14 3.72
CA VAL A 149 10.64 9.39 3.01
C VAL A 149 10.00 8.14 2.41
N TRP A 150 10.32 7.83 1.15
CA TRP A 150 9.97 6.56 0.54
C TRP A 150 11.22 5.71 0.33
N ILE A 151 11.09 4.39 0.57
CA ILE A 151 12.18 3.42 0.40
C ILE A 151 11.66 2.22 -0.39
N GLY A 152 12.30 1.95 -1.55
CA GLY A 152 12.09 0.73 -2.31
C GLY A 152 13.09 -0.34 -1.91
N VAL A 153 12.62 -1.53 -1.54
CA VAL A 153 13.44 -2.66 -1.08
C VAL A 153 13.49 -3.76 -2.14
N SER A 154 14.69 -4.10 -2.61
CA SER A 154 14.96 -5.28 -3.44
C SER A 154 14.91 -6.54 -2.57
N ALA A 155 13.70 -6.95 -2.17
CA ALA A 155 13.50 -8.01 -1.20
C ALA A 155 13.41 -9.41 -1.82
N GLN A 156 13.39 -9.54 -3.16
CA GLN A 156 13.17 -10.81 -3.84
C GLN A 156 14.28 -11.15 -4.85
N LEU A 157 14.54 -12.46 -4.97
CA LEU A 157 15.55 -13.02 -5.87
C LEU A 157 15.39 -12.54 -7.31
N ILE A 158 14.14 -12.52 -7.81
CA ILE A 158 13.84 -12.19 -9.22
C ILE A 158 14.28 -10.77 -9.58
N GLY A 159 14.11 -9.81 -8.70
CA GLY A 159 14.55 -8.42 -8.94
C GLY A 159 16.06 -8.29 -9.15
N ILE A 160 16.83 -9.14 -8.50
CA ILE A 160 18.30 -9.12 -8.53
C ILE A 160 18.86 -10.03 -9.63
N GLU A 161 18.43 -11.29 -9.66
CA GLU A 161 18.99 -12.33 -10.52
C GLU A 161 18.20 -12.54 -11.83
N GLY A 162 16.93 -12.07 -11.88
CA GLY A 162 16.00 -12.31 -12.98
C GLY A 162 15.25 -13.63 -12.85
N ALA A 163 14.39 -13.88 -13.82
CA ALA A 163 13.64 -15.11 -13.99
C ALA A 163 13.66 -15.57 -15.45
N ASP A 164 13.56 -16.87 -15.68
CA ASP A 164 13.53 -17.46 -17.03
C ASP A 164 12.36 -16.97 -17.90
N ARG A 165 11.32 -16.39 -17.28
CA ARG A 165 10.06 -15.93 -17.91
C ARG A 165 9.76 -14.45 -17.67
N GLY A 166 10.74 -13.62 -17.36
CA GLY A 166 10.57 -12.18 -17.23
C GLY A 166 10.11 -11.55 -18.56
N LEU A 167 9.31 -10.47 -18.50
CA LEU A 167 8.87 -9.72 -19.69
C LEU A 167 10.05 -9.12 -20.46
N LEU A 168 11.02 -8.59 -19.73
CA LEU A 168 12.24 -7.96 -20.26
C LEU A 168 13.41 -8.29 -19.32
N PRO A 169 14.65 -8.33 -19.83
CA PRO A 169 15.84 -8.58 -19.00
C PRO A 169 16.26 -7.30 -18.25
N LEU A 170 15.35 -6.75 -17.42
CA LEU A 170 15.55 -5.52 -16.66
C LEU A 170 15.87 -5.75 -15.17
N HIS A 171 16.20 -7.00 -14.78
CA HIS A 171 16.68 -7.28 -13.43
C HIS A 171 18.08 -6.67 -13.21
N LEU A 172 18.41 -6.39 -11.97
CA LEU A 172 19.54 -5.55 -11.61
C LEU A 172 20.86 -5.98 -12.22
N LYS A 173 21.22 -7.26 -12.11
CA LYS A 173 22.50 -7.77 -12.65
C LYS A 173 22.59 -7.75 -14.17
N ALA A 174 21.45 -7.82 -14.89
CA ALA A 174 21.46 -7.69 -16.34
C ALA A 174 21.60 -6.24 -16.80
N VAL A 175 20.95 -5.31 -16.11
CA VAL A 175 20.96 -3.89 -16.47
C VAL A 175 22.34 -3.25 -16.23
N ASN A 176 22.96 -3.54 -15.07
CA ASN A 176 24.29 -3.03 -14.77
C ASN A 176 25.08 -4.06 -13.93
N PRO A 177 25.79 -5.00 -14.58
CA PRO A 177 26.57 -6.03 -13.90
C PRO A 177 27.75 -5.48 -13.09
N VAL A 178 28.25 -4.28 -13.42
CA VAL A 178 29.36 -3.66 -12.67
C VAL A 178 28.83 -3.14 -11.34
N ARG A 179 27.72 -2.40 -11.35
CA ARG A 179 27.11 -1.86 -10.15
C ARG A 179 26.51 -2.96 -9.26
N TYR A 180 25.75 -3.88 -9.86
CA TYR A 180 24.91 -4.84 -9.13
C TYR A 180 25.48 -6.27 -9.08
N GLY A 181 26.63 -6.52 -9.70
CA GLY A 181 27.20 -7.86 -9.78
C GLY A 181 27.55 -8.50 -8.44
N THR A 182 27.75 -7.70 -7.39
CA THR A 182 28.06 -8.19 -6.04
C THR A 182 26.83 -8.46 -5.17
N LEU A 183 25.62 -8.10 -5.65
CA LEU A 183 24.39 -8.47 -4.95
C LEU A 183 24.25 -9.99 -4.90
N ALA A 184 23.63 -10.51 -3.85
CA ALA A 184 23.43 -11.93 -3.65
C ALA A 184 22.14 -12.15 -2.87
N HIS A 185 21.20 -12.89 -3.45
CA HIS A 185 19.94 -13.21 -2.79
C HIS A 185 19.82 -14.73 -2.62
N PRO A 186 19.66 -15.25 -1.39
CA PRO A 186 19.70 -16.69 -1.12
C PRO A 186 18.40 -17.44 -1.50
N GLY A 187 17.38 -16.74 -1.95
CA GLY A 187 16.05 -17.29 -2.25
C GLY A 187 14.95 -16.62 -1.42
N ASP A 188 13.72 -16.68 -1.92
CA ASP A 188 12.61 -15.88 -1.36
C ASP A 188 12.11 -16.36 0.02
N SER A 189 12.53 -17.53 0.50
CA SER A 189 12.31 -17.94 1.90
C SER A 189 13.00 -17.03 2.92
N PHE A 190 14.03 -16.30 2.50
CA PHE A 190 14.80 -15.37 3.32
C PHE A 190 14.30 -13.92 3.21
N SER A 191 13.44 -13.63 2.24
CA SER A 191 12.96 -12.27 1.94
C SER A 191 12.29 -11.59 3.14
N TYR A 192 11.57 -12.36 3.95
CA TYR A 192 10.88 -11.84 5.13
C TYR A 192 11.85 -11.31 6.19
N ASP A 193 12.94 -12.04 6.44
CA ASP A 193 13.96 -11.58 7.39
C ASP A 193 14.80 -10.43 6.81
N ILE A 194 15.12 -10.46 5.52
CA ILE A 194 15.76 -9.35 4.82
C ILE A 194 14.93 -8.06 4.98
N PHE A 195 13.61 -8.16 4.80
CA PHE A 195 12.70 -7.01 4.96
C PHE A 195 12.66 -6.52 6.42
N SER A 196 12.74 -7.42 7.40
CA SER A 196 12.88 -7.06 8.83
C SER A 196 14.21 -6.36 9.12
N GLN A 197 15.31 -6.85 8.53
CA GLN A 197 16.64 -6.26 8.70
C GLN A 197 16.74 -4.88 8.05
N VAL A 198 16.01 -4.62 6.95
CA VAL A 198 15.89 -3.26 6.41
C VAL A 198 15.29 -2.32 7.45
N ALA A 199 14.18 -2.69 8.08
CA ALA A 199 13.58 -1.86 9.14
C ALA A 199 14.55 -1.63 10.31
N GLN A 200 15.32 -2.65 10.70
CA GLN A 200 16.35 -2.53 11.73
C GLN A 200 17.44 -1.54 11.34
N ALA A 201 17.95 -1.61 10.09
CA ALA A 201 18.96 -0.68 9.58
C ALA A 201 18.48 0.77 9.52
N LEU A 202 17.19 0.99 9.24
CA LEU A 202 16.60 2.33 9.21
C LEU A 202 16.48 2.95 10.61
N ARG A 203 16.27 2.12 11.64
CA ARG A 203 16.19 2.58 13.04
C ARG A 203 17.56 2.72 13.69
N ASN A 204 18.46 1.77 13.43
CA ASN A 204 19.76 1.64 14.10
C ASN A 204 20.84 1.26 13.07
N PRO A 205 21.22 2.17 12.16
CA PRO A 205 22.13 1.84 11.07
C PRO A 205 23.51 1.40 11.57
N GLU A 206 24.04 0.32 10.99
CA GLU A 206 25.44 -0.07 11.10
C GLU A 206 26.16 0.25 9.80
N GLY A 207 27.28 0.97 9.86
CA GLY A 207 27.96 1.53 8.69
C GLY A 207 27.38 2.90 8.31
N ILE A 208 26.82 3.01 7.11
CA ILE A 208 26.24 4.28 6.62
C ILE A 208 24.80 4.42 7.07
N ASN A 209 24.44 5.62 7.54
CA ASN A 209 23.03 5.92 7.82
C ASN A 209 22.30 6.32 6.53
N PRO A 210 21.37 5.49 6.00
CA PRO A 210 20.69 5.77 4.74
C PRO A 210 19.72 6.95 4.82
N LEU A 211 19.36 7.37 6.03
CA LEU A 211 18.47 8.50 6.29
C LEU A 211 19.20 9.77 6.74
N GLU A 212 20.54 9.75 6.74
CA GLU A 212 21.43 10.88 7.03
C GLU A 212 21.09 11.66 8.31
N GLY A 213 20.53 10.96 9.32
CA GLY A 213 20.19 11.53 10.62
C GLY A 213 18.81 12.19 10.69
N LEU A 214 17.92 11.96 9.73
CA LEU A 214 16.51 12.30 9.86
C LEU A 214 15.89 11.62 11.10
N ASP A 215 15.01 12.34 11.81
CA ASP A 215 14.32 11.86 13.02
C ASP A 215 13.16 10.94 12.65
N VAL A 216 13.44 9.66 12.50
CA VAL A 216 12.46 8.63 12.13
C VAL A 216 11.52 8.35 13.30
N ARG A 217 10.25 8.62 13.12
CA ARG A 217 9.20 8.31 14.10
C ARG A 217 8.48 7.02 13.79
N HIS A 218 8.14 6.81 12.53
CA HIS A 218 7.37 5.64 12.11
C HIS A 218 7.93 5.01 10.85
N LEU A 219 7.95 3.66 10.82
CA LEU A 219 8.21 2.86 9.63
C LEU A 219 6.91 2.18 9.22
N ILE A 220 6.43 2.47 8.01
CA ILE A 220 5.16 1.94 7.49
C ILE A 220 5.49 1.09 6.26
N ALA A 221 5.15 -0.19 6.31
CA ALA A 221 5.42 -1.12 5.21
C ALA A 221 4.33 -1.02 4.12
N TYR A 222 4.75 -0.97 2.86
CA TYR A 222 3.89 -0.93 1.67
C TYR A 222 4.18 -2.13 0.78
N GLY A 223 3.15 -2.66 0.15
CA GLY A 223 3.29 -3.69 -0.88
C GLY A 223 2.01 -3.79 -1.67
N GLU A 224 2.17 -3.88 -2.99
CA GLU A 224 1.07 -3.98 -3.95
C GLU A 224 1.08 -5.34 -4.63
N SER A 225 -0.10 -5.89 -4.91
CA SER A 225 -0.27 -7.12 -5.70
C SER A 225 0.48 -8.31 -5.09
N GLN A 226 1.42 -8.87 -5.82
CA GLN A 226 2.29 -9.95 -5.35
C GLN A 226 3.02 -9.57 -4.05
N SER A 227 3.47 -8.32 -3.93
CA SER A 227 4.13 -7.83 -2.72
C SER A 227 3.14 -7.62 -1.57
N ALA A 228 1.87 -7.30 -1.85
CA ALA A 228 0.80 -7.32 -0.85
C ALA A 228 0.62 -8.74 -0.27
N GLY A 229 0.65 -9.77 -1.13
CA GLY A 229 0.65 -11.17 -0.68
C GLY A 229 1.84 -11.50 0.23
N ARG A 230 3.04 -10.94 -0.04
CA ARG A 230 4.20 -11.04 0.86
C ARG A 230 3.96 -10.33 2.18
N LEU A 231 3.38 -9.13 2.16
CA LEU A 231 3.05 -8.40 3.39
C LEU A 231 2.00 -9.15 4.24
N VAL A 232 1.00 -9.79 3.64
CA VAL A 232 0.03 -10.61 4.39
C VAL A 232 0.74 -11.72 5.17
N THR A 233 1.68 -12.43 4.52
CA THR A 233 2.49 -13.44 5.20
C THR A 233 3.36 -12.81 6.29
N TYR A 234 4.00 -11.68 6.01
CA TYR A 234 4.81 -10.97 7.00
C TYR A 234 4.00 -10.54 8.23
N ILE A 235 2.86 -9.92 8.01
CA ILE A 235 1.96 -9.44 9.07
C ILE A 235 1.51 -10.59 9.96
N ASN A 236 1.10 -11.71 9.36
CA ASN A 236 0.56 -12.85 10.09
C ASN A 236 1.63 -13.66 10.82
N ALA A 237 2.82 -13.81 10.25
CA ALA A 237 3.89 -14.66 10.77
C ALA A 237 4.99 -13.90 11.52
N LEU A 238 5.47 -12.77 10.99
CA LEU A 238 6.70 -12.12 11.45
C LEU A 238 6.44 -10.92 12.37
N GLN A 239 5.43 -10.10 12.08
CA GLN A 239 5.12 -8.93 12.90
C GLN A 239 4.92 -9.28 14.39
N PRO A 240 4.22 -10.37 14.76
CA PRO A 240 4.10 -10.76 16.16
C PRO A 240 5.43 -11.13 16.84
N MET A 241 6.41 -11.57 16.05
CA MET A 241 7.73 -11.98 16.53
C MET A 241 8.68 -10.79 16.65
N TYR A 242 8.74 -9.94 15.61
CA TYR A 242 9.76 -8.92 15.46
C TYR A 242 9.29 -7.50 15.80
N GLN A 243 8.02 -7.16 15.54
CA GLN A 243 7.42 -5.85 15.77
C GLN A 243 8.26 -4.69 15.15
N THR A 244 8.67 -4.88 13.88
CA THR A 244 9.59 -3.98 13.20
C THR A 244 8.91 -2.77 12.57
N TYR A 245 7.68 -2.93 12.08
CA TYR A 245 6.92 -1.88 11.42
C TYR A 245 5.80 -1.36 12.31
N ASP A 246 5.50 -0.06 12.20
CA ASP A 246 4.48 0.64 12.98
C ASP A 246 3.11 0.66 12.27
N GLY A 247 3.05 0.22 11.02
CA GLY A 247 1.83 0.13 10.23
C GLY A 247 2.07 -0.52 8.87
N TYR A 248 0.97 -0.87 8.18
CA TYR A 248 1.00 -1.57 6.90
C TYR A 248 -0.04 -1.02 5.93
N MET A 249 0.37 -0.82 4.67
CA MET A 249 -0.49 -0.63 3.51
C MET A 249 -0.44 -1.91 2.66
N VAL A 250 -1.49 -2.69 2.70
CA VAL A 250 -1.68 -3.89 1.86
C VAL A 250 -2.51 -3.46 0.66
N HIS A 251 -1.85 -3.18 -0.47
CA HIS A 251 -2.43 -2.55 -1.64
C HIS A 251 -2.72 -3.59 -2.72
N SER A 252 -3.98 -3.67 -3.14
CA SER A 252 -4.44 -4.53 -4.27
C SER A 252 -4.03 -6.00 -4.11
N ARG A 253 -4.41 -6.63 -3.00
CA ARG A 253 -4.15 -8.07 -2.78
C ARG A 253 -5.24 -8.96 -3.37
N GLY A 254 -4.89 -10.22 -3.65
CA GLY A 254 -5.88 -11.27 -3.89
C GLY A 254 -6.39 -11.93 -2.60
N ASP A 255 -7.08 -13.07 -2.74
CA ASP A 255 -7.60 -13.86 -1.62
C ASP A 255 -6.50 -14.49 -0.75
N GLY A 256 -5.36 -14.83 -1.35
CA GLY A 256 -4.27 -15.54 -0.70
C GLY A 256 -3.17 -14.65 -0.15
N SER A 257 -2.10 -15.33 0.26
CA SER A 257 -0.84 -14.73 0.66
C SER A 257 0.32 -15.52 0.06
N SER A 258 1.53 -14.97 0.10
CA SER A 258 2.71 -15.67 -0.43
C SER A 258 3.17 -16.78 0.51
N SER A 259 3.74 -17.85 -0.03
CA SER A 259 4.30 -18.95 0.77
C SER A 259 5.28 -18.45 1.84
N LEU A 260 5.22 -19.05 3.01
CA LEU A 260 6.16 -18.77 4.11
C LEU A 260 7.58 -19.21 3.74
N SER A 261 7.70 -20.33 3.05
CA SER A 261 8.96 -20.88 2.55
C SER A 261 8.76 -21.52 1.18
N GLN A 262 9.79 -21.50 0.34
CA GLN A 262 9.79 -22.05 -1.01
C GLN A 262 11.19 -22.55 -1.40
N GLU A 263 11.31 -23.27 -2.52
CA GLU A 263 12.61 -23.76 -2.98
C GLU A 263 13.69 -22.67 -3.04
N PRO A 264 14.93 -22.99 -2.65
CA PRO A 264 15.48 -24.33 -2.38
C PRO A 264 15.15 -24.88 -0.97
N GLN A 265 14.51 -24.12 -0.08
CA GLN A 265 14.04 -24.62 1.22
C GLN A 265 12.78 -25.48 1.03
N VAL A 266 12.39 -26.17 2.08
CA VAL A 266 11.13 -26.91 2.09
C VAL A 266 9.96 -25.94 1.88
N ALA A 267 9.13 -26.21 0.89
CA ALA A 267 7.98 -25.37 0.59
C ALA A 267 6.91 -25.44 1.72
N ILE A 268 6.50 -24.27 2.19
CA ILE A 268 5.42 -24.12 3.17
C ILE A 268 4.42 -23.14 2.57
N ALA A 269 3.38 -23.71 1.95
CA ALA A 269 2.30 -22.94 1.35
C ALA A 269 1.41 -22.32 2.42
N THR A 270 0.79 -21.20 2.09
CA THR A 270 -0.26 -20.55 2.87
C THR A 270 -1.65 -20.89 2.32
N PRO A 271 -2.71 -20.83 3.11
CA PRO A 271 -4.06 -21.09 2.63
C PRO A 271 -4.58 -19.99 1.70
N ASN A 272 -5.55 -20.33 0.83
CA ASN A 272 -6.38 -19.34 0.17
C ASN A 272 -7.32 -18.67 1.20
N ALA A 273 -7.95 -17.55 0.84
CA ALA A 273 -8.83 -16.77 1.71
C ALA A 273 -8.18 -16.39 3.05
N THR A 274 -6.88 -16.05 2.99
CA THR A 274 -6.10 -15.66 4.18
C THR A 274 -6.53 -14.29 4.67
N ARG A 275 -6.91 -14.20 5.93
CA ARG A 275 -7.24 -12.94 6.62
C ARG A 275 -6.02 -12.39 7.35
N ILE A 276 -6.06 -11.09 7.64
CA ILE A 276 -5.11 -10.45 8.55
C ILE A 276 -5.51 -10.82 9.99
N ARG A 277 -4.55 -11.27 10.80
CA ARG A 277 -4.76 -11.52 12.23
C ARG A 277 -5.23 -10.25 12.95
N THR A 278 -6.08 -10.40 13.95
CA THR A 278 -6.75 -9.27 14.63
C THR A 278 -6.16 -8.90 15.98
N ASP A 279 -5.07 -9.55 16.39
CA ASP A 279 -4.40 -9.34 17.68
C ASP A 279 -3.12 -8.50 17.57
N LEU A 280 -3.01 -7.70 16.49
CA LEU A 280 -1.90 -6.77 16.28
C LEU A 280 -2.11 -5.47 17.06
N ASP A 281 -0.99 -4.85 17.44
CA ASP A 281 -0.97 -3.54 18.11
C ASP A 281 -0.72 -2.38 17.12
N VAL A 282 -0.60 -2.68 15.81
CA VAL A 282 -0.28 -1.72 14.75
C VAL A 282 -1.37 -1.70 13.68
N PRO A 283 -1.62 -0.53 13.05
CA PRO A 283 -2.57 -0.39 11.96
C PRO A 283 -2.22 -1.22 10.73
N VAL A 284 -3.22 -1.87 10.14
CA VAL A 284 -3.16 -2.50 8.82
C VAL A 284 -4.29 -1.95 7.96
N MET A 285 -3.95 -1.22 6.92
CA MET A 285 -4.88 -0.73 5.93
C MET A 285 -4.80 -1.59 4.68
N THR A 286 -5.93 -2.15 4.26
CA THR A 286 -6.09 -2.90 3.02
C THR A 286 -6.84 -2.02 2.02
N PHE A 287 -6.29 -1.86 0.82
CA PHE A 287 -6.87 -1.04 -0.25
C PHE A 287 -7.09 -1.91 -1.48
N GLU A 288 -8.34 -2.02 -1.94
CA GLU A 288 -8.74 -2.97 -2.99
C GLU A 288 -9.53 -2.28 -4.10
N THR A 289 -9.27 -2.73 -5.31
CA THR A 289 -9.99 -2.33 -6.53
C THR A 289 -11.05 -3.36 -6.93
N GLU A 290 -11.85 -3.07 -7.95
CA GLU A 290 -12.79 -4.04 -8.49
C GLU A 290 -12.08 -5.29 -9.02
N THR A 291 -10.94 -5.15 -9.71
CA THR A 291 -10.17 -6.32 -10.16
C THR A 291 -9.78 -7.23 -9.00
N ASP A 292 -9.40 -6.64 -7.87
CA ASP A 292 -8.90 -7.40 -6.71
C ASP A 292 -10.01 -8.20 -6.06
N VAL A 293 -11.19 -7.58 -5.92
CA VAL A 293 -12.33 -8.18 -5.20
C VAL A 293 -12.84 -9.43 -5.90
N LEU A 294 -13.09 -9.40 -7.22
CA LEU A 294 -13.53 -10.57 -7.98
C LEU A 294 -12.40 -11.22 -8.79
N GLY A 295 -11.69 -10.46 -9.60
CA GLY A 295 -10.67 -11.00 -10.52
C GLY A 295 -9.51 -11.70 -9.81
N LEU A 296 -9.11 -11.22 -8.62
CA LEU A 296 -8.08 -11.82 -7.77
C LEU A 296 -8.65 -12.52 -6.52
N GLY A 297 -9.99 -12.55 -6.37
CA GLY A 297 -10.70 -13.35 -5.37
C GLY A 297 -10.71 -12.78 -3.95
N PHE A 298 -10.32 -11.51 -3.73
CA PHE A 298 -10.28 -10.91 -2.39
C PHE A 298 -11.61 -11.01 -1.63
N ALA A 299 -12.75 -11.09 -2.33
CA ALA A 299 -14.07 -11.28 -1.71
C ALA A 299 -14.08 -12.44 -0.69
N ALA A 300 -13.34 -13.53 -0.94
CA ALA A 300 -13.23 -14.68 -0.05
C ALA A 300 -12.39 -14.38 1.22
N ALA A 301 -11.52 -13.38 1.16
CA ALA A 301 -10.67 -12.95 2.28
C ALA A 301 -11.21 -11.74 3.04
N ARG A 302 -12.39 -11.21 2.66
CA ARG A 302 -13.04 -10.10 3.37
C ARG A 302 -13.16 -10.41 4.86
N GLN A 303 -12.94 -9.42 5.69
CA GLN A 303 -13.07 -9.49 7.14
C GLN A 303 -13.66 -8.20 7.70
N PRO A 304 -14.30 -8.24 8.87
CA PRO A 304 -14.77 -7.01 9.52
C PRO A 304 -13.62 -6.07 9.86
N ASP A 305 -13.86 -4.78 9.72
CA ASP A 305 -12.99 -3.74 10.24
C ASP A 305 -12.86 -3.82 11.77
N THR A 306 -11.67 -3.51 12.26
CA THR A 306 -11.37 -3.48 13.70
C THR A 306 -10.66 -2.16 14.06
N ASN A 307 -10.15 -2.06 15.27
CA ASN A 307 -9.30 -0.93 15.68
C ASN A 307 -7.87 -1.01 15.11
N THR A 308 -7.51 -2.13 14.47
CA THR A 308 -6.18 -2.35 13.88
C THR A 308 -6.24 -2.81 12.42
N VAL A 309 -7.39 -3.13 11.88
CA VAL A 309 -7.57 -3.51 10.48
C VAL A 309 -8.67 -2.66 9.86
N ARG A 310 -8.39 -2.06 8.72
CA ARG A 310 -9.34 -1.27 7.93
C ARG A 310 -9.24 -1.66 6.46
N THR A 311 -10.38 -1.87 5.81
CA THR A 311 -10.44 -2.20 4.38
C THR A 311 -11.18 -1.12 3.62
N TRP A 312 -10.57 -0.63 2.53
CA TRP A 312 -11.21 0.23 1.55
C TRP A 312 -11.33 -0.49 0.23
N GLU A 313 -12.54 -0.54 -0.32
CA GLU A 313 -12.85 -1.05 -1.65
C GLU A 313 -13.37 0.11 -2.50
N VAL A 314 -12.84 0.29 -3.71
CA VAL A 314 -13.06 1.50 -4.51
C VAL A 314 -13.72 1.18 -5.84
N ALA A 315 -14.88 1.80 -6.09
CA ALA A 315 -15.62 1.65 -7.34
C ALA A 315 -14.95 2.41 -8.49
N GLY A 316 -15.06 1.86 -9.70
CA GLY A 316 -14.49 2.45 -10.92
C GLY A 316 -12.98 2.31 -11.04
N THR A 317 -12.36 1.34 -10.34
CA THR A 317 -10.91 1.18 -10.30
C THR A 317 -10.46 -0.21 -10.72
N ALA A 318 -9.25 -0.32 -11.24
CA ALA A 318 -8.61 -1.58 -11.61
C ALA A 318 -7.31 -1.78 -10.82
N HIS A 319 -6.86 -3.05 -10.75
CA HIS A 319 -5.61 -3.47 -10.09
C HIS A 319 -4.41 -2.62 -10.50
N GLY A 320 -4.27 -2.41 -11.80
CA GLY A 320 -3.35 -1.47 -12.38
C GLY A 320 -4.09 -0.61 -13.41
N ASP A 321 -3.94 0.68 -13.36
CA ASP A 321 -4.61 1.61 -14.26
C ASP A 321 -3.62 2.42 -15.11
N TYR A 322 -4.16 3.24 -16.01
CA TYR A 322 -3.34 4.07 -16.88
C TYR A 322 -2.48 5.08 -16.10
N TYR A 323 -3.01 5.62 -15.00
CA TYR A 323 -2.24 6.53 -14.16
C TYR A 323 -1.03 5.83 -13.53
N THR A 324 -1.24 4.72 -12.85
CA THR A 324 -0.18 3.99 -12.13
C THR A 324 1.00 3.61 -13.02
N PHE A 325 0.74 3.17 -14.26
CA PHE A 325 1.80 2.66 -15.13
C PHE A 325 2.30 3.65 -16.18
N VAL A 326 1.56 4.70 -16.49
CA VAL A 326 1.89 5.62 -17.58
C VAL A 326 1.88 7.07 -17.13
N SER A 327 0.70 7.68 -16.95
CA SER A 327 0.60 9.13 -16.81
C SER A 327 1.09 9.64 -15.44
N GLY A 328 0.92 8.88 -14.37
CA GLY A 328 1.39 9.27 -13.03
C GLY A 328 2.92 9.40 -12.92
N ARG A 329 3.66 8.78 -13.85
CA ARG A 329 5.12 8.95 -13.93
C ARG A 329 5.53 10.37 -14.36
N ASP A 330 4.65 11.12 -15.01
CA ASP A 330 4.85 12.49 -15.43
C ASP A 330 4.20 13.49 -14.46
N ASP A 331 3.41 13.04 -13.49
CA ASP A 331 2.71 13.88 -12.54
C ASP A 331 3.62 14.39 -11.42
N ALA A 332 4.37 15.45 -11.71
CA ALA A 332 5.27 16.07 -10.74
C ALA A 332 4.51 16.91 -9.69
N PHE A 333 3.37 17.54 -10.05
CA PHE A 333 2.75 18.57 -9.21
C PHE A 333 1.26 18.39 -8.94
N GLY A 334 0.61 17.37 -9.50
CA GLY A 334 -0.84 17.19 -9.41
C GLY A 334 -1.59 18.12 -10.35
N ASP A 335 -1.11 18.23 -11.60
CA ASP A 335 -1.75 19.05 -12.63
C ASP A 335 -3.18 18.53 -12.90
N PRO A 336 -4.20 19.40 -13.03
CA PRO A 336 -5.56 19.00 -13.34
C PRO A 336 -5.73 18.10 -14.57
N VAL A 337 -4.80 18.12 -15.53
CA VAL A 337 -4.83 17.23 -16.69
C VAL A 337 -4.85 15.75 -16.32
N PHE A 338 -4.27 15.38 -15.17
CA PHE A 338 -4.29 14.01 -14.68
C PHE A 338 -5.65 13.56 -14.12
N ALA A 339 -6.61 14.49 -13.98
CA ALA A 339 -8.00 14.16 -13.71
C ALA A 339 -8.79 13.74 -14.96
N SER A 340 -8.17 13.79 -16.15
CA SER A 340 -8.80 13.39 -17.40
C SER A 340 -9.20 11.92 -17.43
N VAL A 341 -10.38 11.63 -17.98
CA VAL A 341 -10.78 10.28 -18.35
C VAL A 341 -10.58 10.11 -19.84
N ILE A 342 -9.70 9.20 -20.23
CA ILE A 342 -9.31 8.96 -21.62
C ILE A 342 -9.41 7.47 -21.97
N GLU A 343 -9.46 7.16 -23.26
CA GLU A 343 -9.39 5.80 -23.78
C GLU A 343 -8.01 5.53 -24.35
N GLU A 344 -7.18 4.75 -23.61
CA GLU A 344 -5.85 4.36 -24.04
C GLU A 344 -5.67 2.84 -23.84
N PRO A 345 -5.48 2.06 -24.92
CA PRO A 345 -5.37 0.60 -24.83
C PRO A 345 -3.94 0.10 -24.60
N SER A 346 -2.94 0.98 -24.54
CA SER A 346 -1.54 0.56 -24.58
C SER A 346 -0.70 1.16 -23.45
N ILE A 347 0.13 0.31 -22.82
CA ILE A 347 1.21 0.74 -21.92
C ILE A 347 2.49 0.90 -22.72
N LEU A 348 2.90 2.15 -22.98
CA LEU A 348 4.18 2.51 -23.60
C LEU A 348 4.51 1.71 -24.89
N GLY A 349 3.50 1.16 -25.59
CA GLY A 349 3.67 0.33 -26.78
C GLY A 349 4.16 -1.10 -26.53
N PHE A 350 4.37 -1.51 -25.25
CA PHE A 350 4.82 -2.86 -24.91
C PHE A 350 3.65 -3.82 -24.64
N ILE A 351 2.59 -3.33 -24.02
CA ILE A 351 1.37 -4.10 -23.75
C ILE A 351 0.23 -3.38 -24.43
N THR A 352 -0.54 -4.11 -25.24
CA THR A 352 -1.75 -3.60 -25.88
C THR A 352 -2.91 -4.50 -25.51
N CYS A 353 -3.97 -3.91 -24.99
CA CYS A 353 -5.19 -4.58 -24.58
C CYS A 353 -6.29 -4.44 -25.63
N ASP A 354 -7.28 -5.32 -25.59
CA ASP A 354 -8.40 -5.32 -26.55
C ASP A 354 -9.37 -4.15 -26.28
N ARG A 355 -9.38 -3.63 -25.04
CA ARG A 355 -10.15 -2.44 -24.65
C ARG A 355 -9.21 -1.36 -24.06
N PRO A 356 -9.59 -0.08 -24.11
CA PRO A 356 -8.90 0.95 -23.35
C PRO A 356 -8.82 0.57 -21.87
N MET A 357 -7.65 0.79 -21.25
CA MET A 357 -7.42 0.48 -19.84
C MET A 357 -8.24 1.38 -18.95
N ASN A 358 -8.50 0.93 -17.73
CA ASN A 358 -9.11 1.75 -16.71
C ASN A 358 -8.29 3.03 -16.48
N ASN A 359 -8.97 4.17 -16.48
CA ASN A 359 -8.41 5.47 -16.18
C ASN A 359 -9.29 6.17 -15.13
N GLY A 360 -9.51 5.47 -14.03
CA GLY A 360 -10.41 5.85 -12.94
C GLY A 360 -9.70 6.57 -11.78
N PRO A 361 -10.39 6.66 -10.63
CA PRO A 361 -9.95 7.48 -9.51
C PRO A 361 -8.94 6.80 -8.58
N HIS A 362 -8.30 5.70 -8.97
CA HIS A 362 -7.46 4.87 -8.11
C HIS A 362 -6.46 5.73 -7.31
N HIS A 363 -5.64 6.52 -8.01
CA HIS A 363 -4.60 7.34 -7.38
C HIS A 363 -5.15 8.42 -6.42
N TYR A 364 -6.30 9.01 -6.70
CA TYR A 364 -6.90 10.03 -5.82
C TYR A 364 -7.36 9.44 -4.49
N VAL A 365 -8.06 8.29 -4.54
CA VAL A 365 -8.50 7.61 -3.32
C VAL A 365 -7.29 7.01 -2.59
N PHE A 366 -6.28 6.52 -3.32
CA PHE A 366 -5.03 6.03 -2.73
C PHE A 366 -4.23 7.15 -2.04
N ASN A 367 -4.17 8.36 -2.62
CA ASN A 367 -3.59 9.53 -1.95
C ASN A 367 -4.26 9.77 -0.58
N ARG A 368 -5.60 9.70 -0.53
CA ARG A 368 -6.32 9.83 0.75
C ARG A 368 -6.02 8.66 1.70
N ALA A 369 -5.86 7.44 1.18
CA ALA A 369 -5.49 6.27 1.97
C ALA A 369 -4.09 6.40 2.58
N VAL A 370 -3.10 6.89 1.83
CA VAL A 370 -1.74 7.19 2.31
C VAL A 370 -1.80 8.16 3.49
N ARG A 371 -2.57 9.26 3.36
CA ARG A 371 -2.72 10.23 4.44
C ARG A 371 -3.45 9.64 5.65
N ALA A 372 -4.52 8.86 5.41
CA ALA A 372 -5.27 8.20 6.48
C ALA A 372 -4.41 7.25 7.30
N LEU A 373 -3.58 6.43 6.64
CA LEU A 373 -2.69 5.51 7.33
C LEU A 373 -1.60 6.26 8.11
N ASN A 374 -1.03 7.33 7.54
CA ASN A 374 -0.06 8.17 8.25
C ASN A 374 -0.67 8.80 9.52
N ASP A 375 -1.91 9.29 9.45
CA ASP A 375 -2.63 9.84 10.59
C ASP A 375 -2.96 8.76 11.63
N TRP A 376 -3.36 7.57 11.17
CA TRP A 376 -3.66 6.45 12.06
C TRP A 376 -2.43 5.96 12.82
N VAL A 377 -1.29 5.79 12.14
CA VAL A 377 -0.03 5.42 12.77
C VAL A 377 0.49 6.55 13.69
N GLY A 378 0.41 7.81 13.24
CA GLY A 378 1.03 8.94 13.92
C GLY A 378 0.27 9.45 15.14
N ASN A 379 -1.05 9.41 15.12
CA ASN A 379 -1.89 10.00 16.18
C ASN A 379 -3.11 9.18 16.57
N GLY A 380 -3.30 7.99 15.97
CA GLY A 380 -4.41 7.09 16.27
C GLY A 380 -5.75 7.47 15.61
N THR A 381 -5.76 8.41 14.66
CA THR A 381 -6.99 8.77 13.93
C THR A 381 -7.38 7.64 12.98
N LEU A 382 -8.49 6.96 13.30
CA LEU A 382 -8.99 5.86 12.49
C LEU A 382 -9.47 6.35 11.11
N PRO A 383 -9.09 5.70 10.00
CA PRO A 383 -9.68 5.94 8.70
C PRO A 383 -11.21 5.71 8.72
N PRO A 384 -12.00 6.43 7.93
CA PRO A 384 -13.44 6.15 7.83
C PRO A 384 -13.70 4.71 7.38
N VAL A 385 -14.85 4.18 7.79
CA VAL A 385 -15.33 2.86 7.33
C VAL A 385 -15.83 2.98 5.90
N SER A 386 -15.29 2.16 5.00
CA SER A 386 -15.74 2.09 3.62
C SER A 386 -16.94 1.13 3.49
N PRO A 387 -17.96 1.46 2.68
CA PRO A 387 -18.84 0.43 2.16
C PRO A 387 -18.06 -0.61 1.35
N GLN A 388 -18.56 -1.83 1.26
CA GLN A 388 -18.02 -2.84 0.33
C GLN A 388 -18.62 -2.68 -1.06
N LEU A 389 -17.89 -3.09 -2.09
CA LEU A 389 -18.43 -3.26 -3.45
C LEU A 389 -19.56 -4.31 -3.41
N GLU A 390 -20.69 -4.00 -4.04
CA GLU A 390 -21.86 -4.85 -4.01
C GLU A 390 -21.72 -5.99 -5.02
N LEU A 391 -21.88 -7.22 -4.52
CA LEU A 391 -21.86 -8.44 -5.31
C LEU A 391 -23.27 -9.06 -5.38
N ASN A 392 -23.52 -9.86 -6.40
CA ASN A 392 -24.71 -10.70 -6.48
C ASN A 392 -24.70 -11.80 -5.40
N ASP A 393 -25.80 -12.52 -5.23
CA ASP A 393 -25.99 -13.48 -4.13
C ASP A 393 -24.97 -14.62 -4.11
N ASP A 394 -24.46 -15.06 -5.26
CA ASP A 394 -23.44 -16.10 -5.36
C ASP A 394 -22.00 -15.56 -5.43
N GLN A 395 -21.82 -14.26 -5.30
CA GLN A 395 -20.55 -13.54 -5.31
C GLN A 395 -19.72 -13.76 -6.59
N SER A 396 -20.38 -14.01 -7.71
CA SER A 396 -19.74 -14.26 -9.00
C SER A 396 -19.67 -13.04 -9.92
N ASP A 397 -20.42 -11.98 -9.60
CA ASP A 397 -20.50 -10.76 -10.41
C ASP A 397 -20.85 -9.55 -9.54
N TYR A 398 -20.54 -8.36 -10.05
CA TYR A 398 -20.91 -7.10 -9.42
C TYR A 398 -22.39 -6.75 -9.64
N LEU A 399 -22.93 -5.94 -8.74
CA LEU A 399 -24.15 -5.22 -9.01
C LEU A 399 -23.81 -3.85 -9.60
N TYR A 400 -24.47 -3.50 -10.70
CA TYR A 400 -24.21 -2.27 -11.43
C TYR A 400 -25.32 -1.24 -11.21
N ASP A 401 -25.00 0.03 -11.34
CA ASP A 401 -25.96 1.12 -11.41
C ASP A 401 -26.55 1.25 -12.81
N ASP A 402 -27.51 2.19 -12.98
CA ASP A 402 -28.21 2.40 -14.26
C ASP A 402 -27.28 2.89 -15.38
N LEU A 403 -26.07 3.36 -15.06
CA LEU A 403 -25.06 3.86 -15.99
C LEU A 403 -23.98 2.81 -16.31
N GLY A 404 -24.01 1.67 -15.60
CA GLY A 404 -23.10 0.54 -15.82
C GLY A 404 -21.83 0.56 -14.96
N ASN A 405 -21.70 1.45 -13.97
CA ASN A 405 -20.63 1.43 -12.99
C ASN A 405 -21.00 0.56 -11.78
N VAL A 406 -20.00 -0.02 -11.12
CA VAL A 406 -20.22 -0.90 -9.96
C VAL A 406 -20.82 -0.13 -8.79
N ARG A 407 -21.75 -0.78 -8.09
CA ARG A 407 -22.41 -0.26 -6.89
C ARG A 407 -21.64 -0.57 -5.62
N GLY A 408 -21.85 0.23 -4.58
CA GLY A 408 -21.14 0.09 -3.32
C GLY A 408 -19.71 0.64 -3.36
N GLY A 409 -18.89 0.25 -2.41
CA GLY A 409 -17.51 0.73 -2.29
C GLY A 409 -17.40 2.25 -2.02
N ILE A 410 -16.18 2.74 -2.09
CA ILE A 410 -15.90 4.18 -2.11
C ILE A 410 -16.25 4.70 -3.51
N ARG A 411 -17.23 5.57 -3.57
CA ARG A 411 -17.66 6.23 -4.80
C ARG A 411 -17.17 7.66 -4.84
N THR A 412 -16.69 8.05 -6.01
CA THR A 412 -16.12 9.37 -6.32
C THR A 412 -16.87 10.00 -7.49
N PRO A 413 -16.59 11.26 -7.88
CA PRO A 413 -17.23 11.86 -9.05
C PRO A 413 -17.05 11.05 -10.35
N TYR A 414 -16.03 10.20 -10.45
CA TYR A 414 -15.81 9.33 -11.61
C TYR A 414 -16.93 8.30 -11.85
N VAL A 415 -17.68 7.94 -10.81
CA VAL A 415 -18.81 7.00 -10.87
C VAL A 415 -20.13 7.60 -10.41
N ASP A 416 -20.14 8.71 -9.68
CA ASP A 416 -21.37 9.39 -9.21
C ASP A 416 -21.78 10.56 -10.13
N ALA A 417 -20.86 11.11 -10.92
CA ALA A 417 -21.12 12.07 -12.00
C ALA A 417 -20.27 11.68 -13.24
N PRO A 418 -20.46 10.43 -13.78
CA PRO A 418 -19.49 9.84 -14.69
C PRO A 418 -19.52 10.48 -16.07
N SER A 419 -18.34 10.55 -16.70
CA SER A 419 -18.16 10.78 -18.13
C SER A 419 -17.82 9.49 -18.89
N ALA A 420 -17.75 8.36 -18.17
CA ALA A 420 -17.40 7.05 -18.71
C ALA A 420 -18.03 5.91 -17.88
N ILE A 421 -18.05 4.72 -18.42
CA ILE A 421 -18.10 3.48 -17.64
C ILE A 421 -16.66 3.09 -17.32
N LEU A 422 -16.38 2.88 -16.05
CA LEU A 422 -15.08 2.47 -15.52
C LEU A 422 -15.25 1.14 -14.81
N LEU A 423 -14.60 0.08 -15.33
CA LEU A 423 -14.68 -1.26 -14.76
C LEU A 423 -13.29 -1.79 -14.40
N GLY A 424 -13.21 -2.54 -13.32
CA GLY A 424 -11.98 -3.23 -12.90
C GLY A 424 -11.71 -4.55 -13.62
N ASP A 425 -12.68 -5.03 -14.38
CA ASP A 425 -12.61 -6.30 -15.09
C ASP A 425 -12.86 -6.16 -16.62
N GLU A 426 -13.15 -7.28 -17.28
CA GLU A 426 -13.54 -7.35 -18.70
C GLU A 426 -12.48 -6.91 -19.71
N ASN A 427 -11.21 -6.75 -19.37
CA ASN A 427 -10.18 -6.50 -20.35
C ASN A 427 -9.43 -7.78 -20.74
N THR A 428 -9.15 -7.92 -22.03
CA THR A 428 -8.46 -9.05 -22.64
C THR A 428 -7.34 -8.60 -23.55
N GLY A 429 -6.59 -9.52 -24.13
CA GLY A 429 -5.43 -9.23 -24.99
C GLY A 429 -4.14 -9.81 -24.42
N ALA A 430 -3.10 -9.01 -24.23
CA ALA A 430 -1.84 -9.46 -23.64
C ALA A 430 -2.03 -9.95 -22.19
N SER A 431 -1.10 -10.77 -21.69
CA SER A 431 -1.27 -11.56 -20.44
C SER A 431 -1.62 -10.74 -19.18
N PHE A 432 -1.27 -9.46 -19.13
CA PHE A 432 -1.56 -8.57 -18.01
C PHE A 432 -2.86 -7.76 -18.17
N CYS A 433 -3.47 -7.74 -19.37
CA CYS A 433 -4.64 -6.89 -19.64
C CYS A 433 -5.83 -7.17 -18.70
N ARG A 434 -5.98 -8.42 -18.23
CA ARG A 434 -6.99 -8.78 -17.23
C ARG A 434 -6.88 -8.04 -15.90
N LEU A 435 -5.74 -7.37 -15.64
CA LEU A 435 -5.49 -6.58 -14.43
C LEU A 435 -5.76 -5.09 -14.63
N PHE A 436 -5.97 -4.66 -15.88
CA PHE A 436 -6.02 -3.23 -16.21
C PHE A 436 -7.44 -2.68 -16.38
N GLY A 437 -8.47 -3.52 -16.16
CA GLY A 437 -9.85 -3.09 -16.27
C GLY A 437 -10.16 -2.41 -17.61
N SER A 438 -11.23 -1.64 -17.66
CA SER A 438 -11.61 -0.95 -18.90
C SER A 438 -12.20 0.43 -18.67
N THR A 439 -12.05 1.29 -19.69
CA THR A 439 -12.71 2.60 -19.82
C THR A 439 -13.54 2.60 -21.08
N ARG A 440 -14.81 3.04 -21.00
CA ARG A 440 -15.66 3.38 -22.12
C ARG A 440 -16.24 4.78 -21.93
N LEU A 441 -15.74 5.73 -22.69
CA LEU A 441 -16.25 7.10 -22.65
C LEU A 441 -17.71 7.15 -23.09
N PHE A 442 -18.49 8.01 -22.47
CA PHE A 442 -19.82 8.33 -22.96
C PHE A 442 -19.72 9.12 -24.25
N SER A 443 -20.63 8.84 -25.19
CA SER A 443 -20.78 9.66 -26.40
C SER A 443 -21.31 11.06 -26.04
N ALA A 444 -21.10 12.01 -26.93
CA ALA A 444 -21.68 13.36 -26.80
C ALA A 444 -23.21 13.33 -26.50
N GLN A 445 -23.94 12.40 -27.13
CA GLN A 445 -25.39 12.27 -26.90
C GLN A 445 -25.71 11.75 -25.49
N GLU A 446 -24.91 10.78 -24.97
CA GLU A 446 -25.05 10.30 -23.57
C GLU A 446 -24.78 11.42 -22.59
N MET A 447 -23.69 12.19 -22.79
CA MET A 447 -23.33 13.34 -21.96
C MET A 447 -24.42 14.40 -21.91
N VAL A 448 -24.94 14.81 -23.09
CA VAL A 448 -26.05 15.78 -23.16
C VAL A 448 -27.33 15.24 -22.54
N THR A 449 -27.60 13.94 -22.67
CA THR A 449 -28.78 13.31 -22.06
C THR A 449 -28.70 13.32 -20.53
N LEU A 450 -27.52 13.10 -19.97
CA LEU A 450 -27.30 13.05 -18.53
C LEU A 450 -27.25 14.44 -17.90
N TYR A 451 -26.55 15.38 -18.53
CA TYR A 451 -26.16 16.64 -17.90
C TYR A 451 -26.76 17.87 -18.56
N THR A 452 -27.37 17.73 -19.74
CA THR A 452 -27.95 18.80 -20.55
C THR A 452 -26.87 19.66 -21.24
N ASP A 453 -25.92 20.21 -20.49
CA ASP A 453 -24.82 21.08 -20.96
C ASP A 453 -23.59 20.98 -20.03
N GLN A 454 -22.52 21.68 -20.41
CA GLN A 454 -21.27 21.74 -19.62
C GLN A 454 -21.54 22.20 -18.19
N ALA A 455 -22.38 23.21 -17.99
CA ALA A 455 -22.65 23.73 -16.63
C ALA A 455 -23.34 22.66 -15.74
N GLY A 456 -24.24 21.86 -16.33
CA GLY A 456 -24.87 20.73 -15.64
C GLY A 456 -23.88 19.65 -15.26
N PHE A 457 -22.96 19.29 -16.17
CA PHE A 457 -21.89 18.33 -15.88
C PHE A 457 -20.96 18.84 -14.77
N VAL A 458 -20.45 20.07 -14.90
CA VAL A 458 -19.55 20.67 -13.88
C VAL A 458 -20.24 20.74 -12.51
N ALA A 459 -21.55 21.08 -12.47
CA ALA A 459 -22.30 21.10 -11.21
C ALA A 459 -22.42 19.70 -10.58
N ALA A 460 -22.68 18.67 -11.39
CA ALA A 460 -22.76 17.28 -10.93
C ALA A 460 -21.40 16.78 -10.41
N VAL A 461 -20.32 16.98 -11.16
CA VAL A 461 -18.94 16.64 -10.74
C VAL A 461 -18.60 17.37 -9.43
N THR A 462 -18.87 18.68 -9.35
CA THR A 462 -18.60 19.45 -8.12
C THR A 462 -19.34 18.88 -6.93
N ALA A 463 -20.64 18.59 -7.06
CA ALA A 463 -21.46 18.04 -5.97
C ALA A 463 -20.94 16.66 -5.50
N ALA A 464 -20.62 15.76 -6.44
CA ALA A 464 -20.08 14.43 -6.11
C ALA A 464 -18.68 14.52 -5.49
N THR A 465 -17.86 15.45 -5.95
CA THR A 465 -16.52 15.71 -5.40
C THR A 465 -16.61 16.19 -3.95
N GLU A 466 -17.47 17.18 -3.67
CA GLU A 466 -17.68 17.70 -2.31
C GLU A 466 -18.25 16.65 -1.36
N ASP A 467 -19.11 15.76 -1.84
CA ASP A 467 -19.60 14.62 -1.06
C ASP A 467 -18.45 13.66 -0.71
N ALA A 468 -17.60 13.31 -1.65
CA ALA A 468 -16.45 12.43 -1.42
C ALA A 468 -15.45 13.04 -0.41
N VAL A 469 -15.19 14.35 -0.48
CA VAL A 469 -14.40 15.09 0.51
C VAL A 469 -15.08 15.08 1.89
N THR A 470 -16.38 15.32 1.94
CA THR A 470 -17.14 15.32 3.20
C THR A 470 -17.15 13.97 3.89
N ARG A 471 -17.20 12.88 3.11
CA ARG A 471 -17.08 11.50 3.59
C ARG A 471 -15.65 11.09 3.92
N ASP A 472 -14.68 11.97 3.68
CA ASP A 472 -13.26 11.80 3.96
C ASP A 472 -12.59 10.68 3.12
N PHE A 473 -13.02 10.52 1.85
CA PHE A 473 -12.43 9.60 0.88
C PHE A 473 -11.64 10.30 -0.24
N LEU A 474 -11.61 11.63 -0.24
CA LEU A 474 -10.87 12.42 -1.21
C LEU A 474 -10.18 13.60 -0.51
N LEU A 475 -8.94 13.89 -0.90
CA LEU A 475 -8.23 15.07 -0.40
C LEU A 475 -8.74 16.34 -1.08
N ARG A 476 -8.72 17.47 -0.36
CA ARG A 476 -9.18 18.76 -0.92
C ARG A 476 -8.36 19.19 -2.15
N GLU A 477 -7.06 19.07 -2.06
CA GLU A 477 -6.16 19.40 -3.16
C GLU A 477 -6.39 18.57 -4.44
N ASP A 478 -6.76 17.29 -4.29
CA ASP A 478 -7.10 16.41 -5.42
C ASP A 478 -8.54 16.71 -5.93
N ALA A 479 -9.46 17.06 -5.03
CA ALA A 479 -10.81 17.50 -5.36
C ALA A 479 -10.82 18.77 -6.20
N ASP A 480 -9.97 19.73 -5.86
CA ASP A 480 -9.85 20.99 -6.59
C ASP A 480 -9.35 20.74 -8.03
N ALA A 481 -8.38 19.84 -8.23
CA ALA A 481 -7.90 19.45 -9.57
C ALA A 481 -9.00 18.77 -10.41
N ILE A 482 -9.82 17.90 -9.82
CA ILE A 482 -10.94 17.22 -10.48
C ILE A 482 -12.00 18.24 -10.94
N ILE A 483 -12.36 19.19 -10.07
CA ILE A 483 -13.36 20.23 -10.39
C ILE A 483 -12.82 21.17 -11.47
N GLU A 484 -11.54 21.56 -11.40
CA GLU A 484 -10.89 22.41 -12.39
C GLU A 484 -10.87 21.76 -13.77
N TRP A 485 -10.69 20.44 -13.85
CA TRP A 485 -10.64 19.72 -15.12
C TRP A 485 -12.02 19.47 -15.75
N ALA A 486 -13.09 19.42 -14.99
CA ALA A 486 -14.41 19.03 -15.46
C ALA A 486 -14.92 19.79 -16.71
N PRO A 487 -14.75 21.12 -16.85
CA PRO A 487 -15.13 21.82 -18.09
C PRO A 487 -14.38 21.29 -19.31
N THR A 488 -13.08 21.02 -19.18
CA THR A 488 -12.23 20.53 -20.28
C THR A 488 -12.60 19.10 -20.67
N GLN A 489 -12.98 18.26 -19.69
CA GLN A 489 -13.48 16.90 -19.98
C GLN A 489 -14.75 16.93 -20.82
N TRP A 490 -15.68 17.87 -20.53
CA TRP A 490 -16.88 18.06 -21.31
C TRP A 490 -16.53 18.47 -22.76
N ASP A 491 -15.69 19.50 -22.95
CA ASP A 491 -15.33 20.02 -24.27
C ASP A 491 -14.68 18.92 -25.14
N TRP A 492 -13.89 18.04 -24.55
CA TRP A 492 -13.28 16.91 -25.27
C TRP A 492 -14.28 15.85 -25.76
N GLN A 493 -15.38 15.67 -25.04
CA GLN A 493 -16.33 14.58 -25.34
C GLN A 493 -17.53 15.07 -26.15
N VAL A 494 -17.90 16.34 -26.06
CA VAL A 494 -19.16 16.85 -26.61
C VAL A 494 -18.93 17.82 -27.76
N ASP A 495 -17.90 18.69 -27.74
CA ASP A 495 -17.58 19.69 -28.75
C ASP A 495 -16.53 19.19 -29.76
#